data_e5750d452b8003fcc22c8c485aaa36e0
#
_entry.id   e5750d452b8003fcc22c8c485aaa36e0
#
_cell.length_a   1.000
_cell.length_b   1.000
_cell.length_c   1.000
_cell.angle_alpha   90.00
_cell.angle_beta   90.00
_cell.angle_gamma   90.00
#
_symmetry.space_group_name_H-M   'P 1'
#
loop_
_entity.id
_entity.type
_entity.pdbx_description
1 polymer ?
#
loop_
_entity_poly.entity_id
_entity_poly.type
_entity_poly.pdbx_seq_one_letter_code
_entity_poly.pdbx_strand_id
1 'polypeptide(L)'
;MTLCVFVLIASEFMPVSLLTPITRDLGVTEGLAGQGIAISGAQAVLTSLTLSTLAGKMNRKFLLLGMTVLMAVSGLIIALASSYLMYMVGRAMIGVAIGGFWSMSAATAIRLVPQHQVTRALAIFNAGNALATVVAAPLGSYLGATVGWRGAFLCLVPIAVVAFIW
;
A
#
# COMPACT_ATOMS: atom_id res chain seq x y z
N MET A 1 6.54 -11.69 2.90
CA MET A 1 6.57 -10.74 1.76
C MET A 1 5.26 -10.71 0.97
N THR A 2 4.69 -11.83 0.57
CA THR A 2 3.42 -11.89 -0.19
C THR A 2 2.27 -11.17 0.51
N LEU A 3 2.15 -11.32 1.84
CA LEU A 3 1.13 -10.62 2.64
C LEU A 3 1.34 -9.09 2.63
N CYS A 4 2.59 -8.63 2.70
CA CYS A 4 2.90 -7.19 2.60
C CYS A 4 2.46 -6.63 1.23
N VAL A 5 2.75 -7.36 0.15
CA VAL A 5 2.31 -6.98 -1.20
C VAL A 5 0.79 -6.92 -1.27
N PHE A 6 0.11 -7.93 -0.73
CA PHE A 6 -1.35 -7.95 -0.69
C PHE A 6 -1.90 -6.70 -0.01
N VAL A 7 -1.41 -6.35 1.19
CA VAL A 7 -1.91 -5.18 1.94
C VAL A 7 -1.59 -3.87 1.22
N LEU A 8 -0.39 -3.74 0.64
CA LEU A 8 -0.01 -2.55 -0.13
C LEU A 8 -0.95 -2.32 -1.31
N ILE A 9 -1.18 -3.36 -2.10
CA ILE A 9 -2.02 -3.27 -3.29
C ILE A 9 -3.49 -3.09 -2.90
N ALA A 10 -3.96 -3.79 -1.86
CA ALA A 10 -5.30 -3.58 -1.33
C ALA A 10 -5.51 -2.13 -0.88
N SER A 11 -4.55 -1.54 -0.16
CA SER A 11 -4.60 -0.12 0.28
C SER A 11 -4.62 0.86 -0.90
N GLU A 12 -4.01 0.50 -2.03
CA GLU A 12 -3.97 1.33 -3.24
C GLU A 12 -5.28 1.28 -4.01
N PHE A 13 -5.85 0.10 -4.20
CA PHE A 13 -7.04 -0.09 -5.04
C PHE A 13 -8.36 0.05 -4.28
N MET A 14 -8.40 -0.18 -2.97
CA MET A 14 -9.60 -0.03 -2.14
C MET A 14 -10.26 1.35 -2.26
N PRO A 15 -9.55 2.49 -2.32
CA PRO A 15 -10.18 3.81 -2.48
C PRO A 15 -11.00 3.96 -3.75
N VAL A 16 -10.70 3.22 -4.81
CA VAL A 16 -11.45 3.26 -6.07
C VAL A 16 -12.91 2.87 -5.83
N SER A 17 -13.15 1.83 -5.04
CA SER A 17 -14.50 1.39 -4.67
C SER A 17 -15.14 2.24 -3.56
N LEU A 18 -14.37 3.05 -2.86
CA LEU A 18 -14.78 3.90 -1.74
C LEU A 18 -14.86 5.39 -2.10
N LEU A 19 -14.66 5.76 -3.37
CA LEU A 19 -14.66 7.15 -3.82
C LEU A 19 -15.92 7.90 -3.36
N THR A 20 -17.10 7.40 -3.66
CA THR A 20 -18.37 8.04 -3.32
C THR A 20 -18.55 8.26 -1.81
N PRO A 21 -18.32 7.28 -0.90
CA PRO A 21 -18.40 7.54 0.53
C PRO A 21 -17.32 8.51 1.04
N ILE A 22 -16.11 8.48 0.48
CA ILE A 22 -15.03 9.42 0.83
C ILE A 22 -15.42 10.85 0.46
N THR A 23 -15.91 11.06 -0.76
CA THR A 23 -16.32 12.40 -1.24
C THR A 23 -17.44 12.99 -0.43
N ARG A 24 -18.45 12.17 -0.12
CA ARG A 24 -19.60 12.60 0.68
C ARG A 24 -19.18 13.04 2.09
N ASP A 25 -18.27 12.31 2.70
CA ASP A 25 -17.86 12.53 4.08
C ASP A 25 -16.85 13.67 4.22
N LEU A 26 -15.94 13.84 3.26
CA LEU A 26 -14.96 14.93 3.22
C LEU A 26 -15.49 16.20 2.54
N GLY A 27 -16.69 16.18 1.97
CA GLY A 27 -17.28 17.33 1.29
C GLY A 27 -16.54 17.78 0.03
N VAL A 28 -15.92 16.83 -0.69
CA VAL A 28 -15.11 17.10 -1.89
C VAL A 28 -15.70 16.42 -3.13
N THR A 29 -15.27 16.84 -4.31
CA THR A 29 -15.67 16.21 -5.57
C THR A 29 -14.94 14.87 -5.78
N GLU A 30 -15.51 13.99 -6.60
CA GLU A 30 -14.86 12.70 -6.96
C GLU A 30 -13.51 12.92 -7.64
N GLY A 31 -13.36 13.97 -8.43
CA GLY A 31 -12.09 14.35 -9.04
C GLY A 31 -11.02 14.69 -8.00
N LEU A 32 -11.38 15.43 -6.95
CA LEU A 32 -10.46 15.73 -5.85
C LEU A 32 -10.09 14.47 -5.04
N ALA A 33 -11.06 13.63 -4.71
CA ALA A 33 -10.80 12.38 -4.01
C ALA A 33 -9.92 11.43 -4.86
N GLY A 34 -10.14 11.38 -6.17
CA GLY A 34 -9.33 10.64 -7.14
C GLY A 34 -7.87 11.13 -7.24
N GLN A 35 -7.60 12.43 -6.98
CA GLN A 35 -6.23 12.94 -6.89
C GLN A 35 -5.42 12.24 -5.79
N GLY A 36 -6.06 11.71 -4.75
CA GLY A 36 -5.40 10.87 -3.76
C GLY A 36 -4.75 9.61 -4.36
N ILE A 37 -5.34 9.04 -5.42
CA ILE A 37 -4.76 7.90 -6.14
C ILE A 37 -3.59 8.38 -7.00
N ALA A 38 -3.73 9.51 -7.67
CA ALA A 38 -2.69 10.08 -8.50
C ALA A 38 -1.44 10.47 -7.67
N ILE A 39 -1.62 11.06 -6.48
CA ILE A 39 -0.50 11.44 -5.62
C ILE A 39 0.23 10.21 -5.08
N SER A 40 -0.47 9.15 -4.70
CA SER A 40 0.18 7.91 -4.26
C SER A 40 0.99 7.28 -5.40
N GLY A 41 0.46 7.23 -6.61
CA GLY A 41 1.18 6.75 -7.78
C GLY A 41 2.43 7.59 -8.11
N ALA A 42 2.30 8.91 -8.11
CA ALA A 42 3.43 9.83 -8.33
C ALA A 42 4.54 9.65 -7.29
N GLN A 43 4.17 9.56 -6.01
CA GLN A 43 5.12 9.32 -4.92
C GLN A 43 5.76 7.94 -5.02
N ALA A 44 5.03 6.92 -5.44
CA ALA A 44 5.58 5.58 -5.66
C ALA A 44 6.67 5.59 -6.74
N VAL A 45 6.45 6.29 -7.86
CA VAL A 45 7.46 6.45 -8.92
C VAL A 45 8.68 7.22 -8.39
N LEU A 46 8.49 8.38 -7.78
CA LEU A 46 9.58 9.19 -7.24
C LEU A 46 10.41 8.41 -6.22
N THR A 47 9.75 7.71 -5.29
CA THR A 47 10.43 6.92 -4.26
C THR A 47 11.16 5.73 -4.86
N SER A 48 10.59 5.04 -5.84
CA SER A 48 11.24 3.90 -6.47
C SER A 48 12.54 4.29 -7.18
N LEU A 49 12.55 5.43 -7.84
CA LEU A 49 13.72 5.97 -8.52
C LEU A 49 14.79 6.46 -7.54
N THR A 50 14.39 7.21 -6.53
CA THR A 50 15.34 7.77 -5.54
C THR A 50 15.87 6.69 -4.61
N LEU A 51 15.06 5.77 -4.15
CA LEU A 51 15.47 4.75 -3.21
C LEU A 51 16.40 3.71 -3.87
N SER A 52 16.21 3.41 -5.14
CA SER A 52 17.11 2.51 -5.89
C SER A 52 18.56 3.05 -5.93
N THR A 53 18.72 4.37 -5.97
CA THR A 53 20.04 5.02 -5.99
C THR A 53 20.61 5.20 -4.57
N LEU A 54 19.78 5.54 -3.59
CA LEU A 54 20.19 5.81 -2.21
C LEU A 54 20.41 4.54 -1.37
N ALA A 55 19.67 3.48 -1.66
CA ALA A 55 19.69 2.25 -0.85
C ALA A 55 20.93 1.37 -1.01
N GLY A 56 21.88 1.74 -1.86
CA GLY A 56 23.10 0.94 -2.12
C GLY A 56 23.94 0.65 -0.87
N LYS A 57 23.85 1.48 0.17
CA LYS A 57 24.59 1.36 1.44
C LYS A 57 23.71 0.99 2.63
N MET A 58 22.38 0.96 2.49
CA MET A 58 21.46 0.71 3.61
C MET A 58 21.07 -0.77 3.72
N ASN A 59 20.85 -1.21 4.95
CA ASN A 59 20.39 -2.57 5.21
C ASN A 59 18.93 -2.72 4.73
N ARG A 60 18.71 -3.55 3.72
CA ARG A 60 17.40 -3.77 3.07
C ARG A 60 16.32 -4.22 4.04
N LYS A 61 16.70 -4.97 5.10
CA LYS A 61 15.75 -5.41 6.13
C LYS A 61 15.13 -4.21 6.82
N PHE A 62 15.94 -3.25 7.28
CA PHE A 62 15.43 -2.05 7.97
C PHE A 62 14.59 -1.16 7.04
N LEU A 63 14.97 -1.08 5.75
CA LEU A 63 14.18 -0.35 4.77
C LEU A 63 12.80 -1.00 4.56
N LEU A 64 12.73 -2.31 4.35
CA LEU A 64 11.46 -3.01 4.17
C LEU A 64 10.57 -2.93 5.42
N LEU A 65 11.15 -3.07 6.61
CA LEU A 65 10.44 -2.87 7.88
C LEU A 65 9.92 -1.44 8.01
N GLY A 66 10.75 -0.45 7.67
CA GLY A 66 10.35 0.96 7.66
C GLY A 66 9.19 1.24 6.70
N MET A 67 9.20 0.64 5.51
CA MET A 67 8.08 0.74 4.56
C MET A 67 6.79 0.10 5.08
N THR A 68 6.91 -1.03 5.80
CA THR A 68 5.75 -1.69 6.41
C THR A 68 5.15 -0.85 7.56
N VAL A 69 6.00 -0.23 8.38
CA VAL A 69 5.56 0.73 9.42
C VAL A 69 4.90 1.95 8.78
N LEU A 70 5.53 2.51 7.74
CA LEU A 70 4.99 3.66 7.02
C LEU A 70 3.61 3.35 6.42
N MET A 71 3.42 2.14 5.89
CA MET A 71 2.14 1.65 5.40
C MET A 71 1.07 1.60 6.50
N ALA A 72 1.40 1.06 7.68
CA ALA A 72 0.48 0.99 8.81
C ALA A 72 0.10 2.39 9.31
N VAL A 73 1.08 3.29 9.46
CA VAL A 73 0.86 4.69 9.87
C VAL A 73 0.01 5.43 8.84
N SER A 74 0.30 5.27 7.56
CA SER A 74 -0.50 5.84 6.47
C SER A 74 -1.96 5.38 6.52
N GLY A 75 -2.19 4.08 6.71
CA GLY A 75 -3.53 3.51 6.86
C GLY A 75 -4.30 4.12 8.05
N LEU A 76 -3.62 4.32 9.18
CA LEU A 76 -4.20 5.00 10.34
C LEU A 76 -4.52 6.47 10.05
N ILE A 77 -3.63 7.20 9.39
CA ILE A 77 -3.87 8.61 9.03
C ILE A 77 -5.08 8.72 8.10
N ILE A 78 -5.19 7.85 7.10
CA ILE A 78 -6.34 7.83 6.19
C ILE A 78 -7.63 7.50 6.95
N ALA A 79 -7.61 6.50 7.82
CA ALA A 79 -8.78 6.10 8.60
C ALA A 79 -9.26 7.19 9.56
N LEU A 80 -8.34 7.98 10.11
CA LEU A 80 -8.62 9.09 11.02
C LEU A 80 -8.80 10.43 10.29
N ALA A 81 -8.74 10.46 8.97
CA ALA A 81 -8.80 11.70 8.21
C ALA A 81 -10.14 12.42 8.41
N SER A 82 -10.06 13.61 9.00
CA SER A 82 -11.19 14.54 9.18
C SER A 82 -11.21 15.64 8.12
N SER A 83 -10.18 15.74 7.30
CA SER A 83 -10.04 16.74 6.25
C SER A 83 -9.42 16.14 4.99
N TYR A 84 -9.70 16.77 3.85
CA TYR A 84 -9.10 16.40 2.57
C TYR A 84 -7.57 16.41 2.61
N LEU A 85 -6.96 17.42 3.26
CA LEU A 85 -5.51 17.51 3.38
C LEU A 85 -4.92 16.32 4.13
N MET A 86 -5.54 15.89 5.22
CA MET A 86 -5.09 14.74 6.00
C MET A 86 -5.20 13.44 5.18
N TYR A 87 -6.28 13.28 4.42
CA TYR A 87 -6.43 12.19 3.46
C TYR A 87 -5.29 12.18 2.43
N MET A 88 -4.97 13.34 1.82
CA MET A 88 -3.90 13.47 0.83
C MET A 88 -2.52 13.16 1.39
N VAL A 89 -2.22 13.59 2.63
CA VAL A 89 -0.97 13.23 3.32
C VAL A 89 -0.88 11.72 3.50
N GLY A 90 -1.93 11.07 3.97
CA GLY A 90 -1.97 9.62 4.09
C GLY A 90 -1.75 8.93 2.73
N ARG A 91 -2.37 9.42 1.65
CA ARG A 91 -2.20 8.89 0.29
C ARG A 91 -0.77 9.08 -0.24
N ALA A 92 -0.14 10.20 0.05
CA ALA A 92 1.26 10.43 -0.32
C ALA A 92 2.19 9.46 0.43
N MET A 93 1.96 9.24 1.73
CA MET A 93 2.75 8.31 2.55
C MET A 93 2.63 6.86 2.07
N ILE A 94 1.42 6.39 1.69
CA ILE A 94 1.26 5.05 1.13
C ILE A 94 2.01 4.90 -0.20
N GLY A 95 2.03 5.94 -1.03
CA GLY A 95 2.81 5.97 -2.27
C GLY A 95 4.31 5.79 -2.02
N VAL A 96 4.86 6.47 -1.00
CA VAL A 96 6.27 6.27 -0.58
C VAL A 96 6.50 4.81 -0.14
N ALA A 97 5.59 4.24 0.65
CA ALA A 97 5.69 2.85 1.08
C ALA A 97 5.66 1.87 -0.11
N ILE A 98 4.77 2.10 -1.08
CA ILE A 98 4.66 1.30 -2.31
C ILE A 98 5.96 1.35 -3.11
N GLY A 99 6.43 2.56 -3.45
CA GLY A 99 7.65 2.75 -4.24
C GLY A 99 8.88 2.16 -3.57
N GLY A 100 9.02 2.37 -2.26
CA GLY A 100 10.11 1.82 -1.47
C GLY A 100 10.08 0.29 -1.40
N PHE A 101 8.91 -0.29 -1.18
CA PHE A 101 8.75 -1.73 -1.10
C PHE A 101 9.03 -2.40 -2.46
N TRP A 102 8.46 -1.90 -3.56
CA TRP A 102 8.65 -2.46 -4.89
C TRP A 102 10.11 -2.40 -5.37
N SER A 103 10.81 -1.29 -5.12
CA SER A 103 12.21 -1.13 -5.53
C SER A 103 13.15 -2.14 -4.86
N MET A 104 12.80 -2.63 -3.66
CA MET A 104 13.66 -3.48 -2.84
C MET A 104 13.25 -4.95 -2.80
N SER A 105 11.95 -5.23 -2.86
CA SER A 105 11.40 -6.56 -2.55
C SER A 105 11.76 -7.61 -3.59
N ALA A 106 11.69 -7.30 -4.88
CA ALA A 106 12.06 -8.23 -5.95
C ALA A 106 13.55 -8.62 -5.86
N ALA A 107 14.43 -7.63 -5.69
CA ALA A 107 15.86 -7.87 -5.53
C ALA A 107 16.20 -8.66 -4.24
N THR A 108 15.41 -8.47 -3.18
CA THR A 108 15.57 -9.23 -1.93
C THR A 108 15.07 -10.66 -2.10
N ALA A 109 13.91 -10.86 -2.74
CA ALA A 109 13.37 -12.18 -3.03
C ALA A 109 14.35 -13.05 -3.84
N ILE A 110 14.97 -12.47 -4.88
CA ILE A 110 15.97 -13.15 -5.71
C ILE A 110 17.19 -13.61 -4.89
N ARG A 111 17.61 -12.80 -3.91
CA ARG A 111 18.78 -13.13 -3.06
C ARG A 111 18.52 -14.17 -1.99
N LEU A 112 17.25 -14.40 -1.63
CA LEU A 112 16.86 -15.33 -0.57
C LEU A 112 16.73 -16.78 -1.05
N VAL A 113 16.75 -17.02 -2.36
CA VAL A 113 16.54 -18.35 -2.94
C VAL A 113 17.67 -18.72 -3.91
N PRO A 114 17.96 -20.03 -4.08
CA PRO A 114 18.88 -20.53 -5.10
C PRO A 114 18.39 -20.14 -6.51
N GLN A 115 19.32 -20.00 -7.46
CA GLN A 115 18.99 -19.55 -8.82
C GLN A 115 17.88 -20.36 -9.51
N HIS A 116 17.84 -21.69 -9.29
CA HIS A 116 16.80 -22.55 -9.88
C HIS A 116 15.38 -22.32 -9.30
N GLN A 117 15.26 -21.61 -8.18
CA GLN A 117 13.96 -21.30 -7.53
C GLN A 117 13.53 -19.85 -7.69
N VAL A 118 14.31 -19.01 -8.35
CA VAL A 118 14.02 -17.58 -8.51
C VAL A 118 12.67 -17.35 -9.18
N THR A 119 12.37 -18.05 -10.27
CA THR A 119 11.09 -17.93 -10.98
C THR A 119 9.90 -18.25 -10.07
N ARG A 120 10.03 -19.33 -9.27
CA ARG A 120 8.98 -19.72 -8.31
C ARG A 120 8.81 -18.71 -7.20
N ALA A 121 9.90 -18.16 -6.67
CA ALA A 121 9.86 -17.12 -5.62
C ALA A 121 9.20 -15.84 -6.12
N LEU A 122 9.53 -15.40 -7.33
CA LEU A 122 8.89 -14.25 -7.96
C LEU A 122 7.41 -14.50 -8.29
N ALA A 123 7.04 -15.70 -8.70
CA ALA A 123 5.65 -16.08 -8.93
C ALA A 123 4.83 -16.01 -7.62
N ILE A 124 5.34 -16.55 -6.52
CA ILE A 124 4.70 -16.48 -5.20
C ILE A 124 4.59 -15.03 -4.72
N PHE A 125 5.63 -14.23 -4.92
CA PHE A 125 5.64 -12.81 -4.59
C PHE A 125 4.56 -12.06 -5.37
N ASN A 126 4.46 -12.28 -6.69
CA ASN A 126 3.47 -11.63 -7.53
C ASN A 126 2.05 -12.18 -7.36
N ALA A 127 1.88 -13.39 -6.82
CA ALA A 127 0.55 -13.93 -6.51
C ALA A 127 -0.20 -13.05 -5.49
N GLY A 128 0.52 -12.45 -4.53
CA GLY A 128 -0.06 -11.47 -3.60
C GLY A 128 -0.60 -10.23 -4.31
N ASN A 129 0.12 -9.73 -5.32
CA ASN A 129 -0.32 -8.62 -6.15
C ASN A 129 -1.57 -8.98 -6.96
N ALA A 130 -1.55 -10.10 -7.68
CA ALA A 130 -2.67 -10.56 -8.49
C ALA A 130 -3.93 -10.79 -7.64
N LEU A 131 -3.79 -11.45 -6.50
CA LEU A 131 -4.90 -11.69 -5.58
C LEU A 131 -5.47 -10.37 -5.03
N ALA A 132 -4.60 -9.45 -4.62
CA ALA A 132 -5.03 -8.15 -4.11
C ALA A 132 -5.78 -7.34 -5.16
N THR A 133 -5.30 -7.32 -6.40
CA THR A 133 -5.94 -6.59 -7.51
C THR A 133 -7.37 -7.08 -7.76
N VAL A 134 -7.60 -8.39 -7.67
CA VAL A 134 -8.93 -8.98 -7.89
C VAL A 134 -9.84 -8.78 -6.65
N VAL A 135 -9.29 -8.91 -5.45
CA VAL A 135 -10.08 -8.93 -4.21
C VAL A 135 -10.28 -7.53 -3.61
N ALA A 136 -9.37 -6.59 -3.85
CA ALA A 136 -9.38 -5.28 -3.18
C ALA A 136 -10.66 -4.47 -3.45
N ALA A 137 -11.16 -4.44 -4.68
CA ALA A 137 -12.35 -3.67 -5.01
C ALA A 137 -13.64 -4.27 -4.41
N PRO A 138 -13.94 -5.58 -4.57
CA PRO A 138 -15.08 -6.20 -3.90
C PRO A 138 -15.00 -6.11 -2.37
N LEU A 139 -13.80 -6.36 -1.80
CA LEU A 139 -13.59 -6.27 -0.36
C LEU A 139 -13.77 -4.84 0.14
N GLY A 140 -13.26 -3.86 -0.59
CA GLY A 140 -13.45 -2.44 -0.28
C GLY A 140 -14.91 -2.02 -0.30
N SER A 141 -15.67 -2.43 -1.32
CA SER A 141 -17.11 -2.20 -1.39
C SER A 141 -17.87 -2.83 -0.23
N TYR A 142 -17.57 -4.09 0.10
CA TYR A 142 -18.21 -4.80 1.20
C TYR A 142 -17.90 -4.16 2.56
N LEU A 143 -16.64 -3.89 2.85
CA LEU A 143 -16.23 -3.22 4.08
C LEU A 143 -16.75 -1.80 4.16
N GLY A 144 -16.74 -1.06 3.04
CA GLY A 144 -17.31 0.28 2.97
C GLY A 144 -18.79 0.33 3.30
N ALA A 145 -19.55 -0.69 2.89
CA ALA A 145 -20.97 -0.81 3.19
C ALA A 145 -21.25 -1.22 4.64
N THR A 146 -20.38 -2.03 5.26
CA THR A 146 -20.60 -2.60 6.60
C THR A 146 -20.00 -1.76 7.72
N VAL A 147 -18.75 -1.31 7.57
CA VAL A 147 -17.99 -0.59 8.62
C VAL A 147 -17.61 0.84 8.20
N GLY A 148 -18.05 1.26 7.02
CA GLY A 148 -17.68 2.54 6.43
C GLY A 148 -16.26 2.56 5.85
N TRP A 149 -15.95 3.60 5.06
CA TRP A 149 -14.66 3.70 4.37
C TRP A 149 -13.46 3.79 5.35
N ARG A 150 -13.64 4.48 6.49
CA ARG A 150 -12.61 4.55 7.54
C ARG A 150 -12.33 3.19 8.16
N GLY A 151 -13.39 2.44 8.47
CA GLY A 151 -13.30 1.06 8.99
C GLY A 151 -12.63 0.12 8.01
N ALA A 152 -12.85 0.28 6.71
CA ALA A 152 -12.19 -0.50 5.67
C ALA A 152 -10.67 -0.33 5.71
N PHE A 153 -10.17 0.90 5.84
CA PHE A 153 -8.73 1.15 6.02
C PHE A 153 -8.21 0.64 7.36
N LEU A 154 -8.97 0.78 8.46
CA LEU A 154 -8.58 0.24 9.76
C LEU A 154 -8.42 -1.28 9.74
N CYS A 155 -9.23 -2.02 8.98
CA CYS A 155 -9.10 -3.47 8.83
C CYS A 155 -7.77 -3.91 8.19
N LEU A 156 -7.13 -3.05 7.40
CA LEU A 156 -5.82 -3.34 6.80
C LEU A 156 -4.67 -3.18 7.80
N VAL A 157 -4.83 -2.34 8.82
CA VAL A 157 -3.76 -2.06 9.80
C VAL A 157 -3.33 -3.30 10.58
N PRO A 158 -4.21 -4.13 11.18
CA PRO A 158 -3.80 -5.35 11.86
C PRO A 158 -3.11 -6.35 10.91
N ILE A 159 -3.53 -6.42 9.65
CA ILE A 159 -2.87 -7.28 8.66
C ILE A 159 -1.45 -6.76 8.36
N ALA A 160 -1.28 -5.45 8.30
CA ALA A 160 0.04 -4.82 8.15
C ALA A 160 0.94 -5.10 9.36
N VAL A 161 0.39 -5.07 10.58
CA VAL A 161 1.12 -5.41 11.82
C VAL A 161 1.54 -6.89 11.81
N VAL A 162 0.65 -7.80 11.43
CA VAL A 162 1.00 -9.23 11.27
C VAL A 162 2.11 -9.41 10.23
N ALA A 163 2.03 -8.70 9.11
CA ALA A 163 3.06 -8.72 8.07
C ALA A 163 4.40 -8.15 8.54
N PHE A 164 4.40 -7.22 9.50
CA PHE A 164 5.60 -6.66 10.12
C PHE A 164 6.28 -7.63 11.09
N ILE A 165 5.48 -8.37 11.87
CA ILE A 165 6.00 -9.31 12.88
C ILE A 165 6.59 -10.57 12.21
N TRP A 166 6.09 -10.96 11.04
CA TRP A 166 6.49 -12.17 10.31
C TRP A 166 7.57 -11.89 9.26
#